data_67ee45b33989ec9d04c6039c3b477a57
#
_entry.id   67ee45b33989ec9d04c6039c3b477a57
#
_cell.length_a   1.000
_cell.length_b   1.000
_cell.length_c   1.000
_cell.angle_alpha   90.00
_cell.angle_beta   90.00
_cell.angle_gamma   90.00
#
_symmetry.space_group_name_H-M   'P 1'
#
loop_
_entity.id
_entity.type
_entity.pdbx_description
1 polymer ?
#
loop_
_entity_poly.entity_id
_entity_poly.type
_entity_poly.pdbx_seq_one_letter_code
_entity_poly.pdbx_strand_id
1 'polypeptide(L)'
;MREKRVEKELSTVVRGRGGWAVKLLPSVSGLPDRIVLLPGGRIFFVELKSPTGTIAVHQTVVHGRVRDLGFPVVVLSSPDAVREWVKGLDLEG
;
A
#
# COMPACT_ATOMS: atom_id res chain seq x y z
N MET A 1 -16.68 -1.45 2.71
CA MET A 1 -16.82 -0.95 4.08
C MET A 1 -15.53 -0.99 4.83
N ARG A 2 -15.00 -2.19 5.05
CA ARG A 2 -13.76 -2.33 5.79
C ARG A 2 -12.57 -1.75 5.04
N GLU A 3 -12.59 -1.86 3.70
CA GLU A 3 -11.54 -1.25 2.90
C GLU A 3 -11.48 0.25 3.08
N LYS A 4 -12.65 0.90 3.27
CA LYS A 4 -12.67 2.34 3.48
C LYS A 4 -12.00 2.73 4.78
N ARG A 5 -12.11 1.89 5.80
CA ARG A 5 -11.44 2.15 7.08
C ARG A 5 -9.94 2.00 6.93
N VAL A 6 -9.50 0.99 6.18
CA VAL A 6 -8.07 0.80 5.90
C VAL A 6 -7.54 1.97 5.09
N GLU A 7 -8.30 2.40 4.08
CA GLU A 7 -7.93 3.54 3.24
C GLU A 7 -7.78 4.81 4.06
N LYS A 8 -8.73 5.06 4.95
CA LYS A 8 -8.70 6.26 5.79
C LYS A 8 -7.49 6.24 6.72
N GLU A 9 -7.22 5.09 7.31
CA GLU A 9 -6.07 4.95 8.21
C GLU A 9 -4.77 5.17 7.44
N LEU A 10 -4.66 4.59 6.25
CA LEU A 10 -3.47 4.77 5.42
C LEU A 10 -3.23 6.25 5.12
N SER A 11 -4.27 6.96 4.67
CA SER A 11 -4.15 8.38 4.36
C SER A 11 -3.73 9.20 5.58
N THR A 12 -4.34 8.90 6.73
CA THR A 12 -4.05 9.63 7.97
C THR A 12 -2.62 9.41 8.43
N VAL A 13 -2.19 8.16 8.47
CA VAL A 13 -0.86 7.81 8.98
C VAL A 13 0.23 8.32 8.05
N VAL A 14 0.03 8.17 6.74
CA VAL A 14 1.00 8.63 5.75
C VAL A 14 1.13 10.16 5.80
N ARG A 15 -0.02 10.86 5.88
CA ARG A 15 0.01 12.32 5.99
C ARG A 15 0.76 12.75 7.25
N GLY A 16 0.58 12.01 8.34
CA GLY A 16 1.27 12.32 9.59
C GLY A 16 2.79 12.23 9.48
N ARG A 17 3.32 11.54 8.46
CA ARG A 17 4.75 11.47 8.21
C ARG A 17 5.20 12.41 7.10
N GLY A 18 4.33 13.31 6.69
CA GLY A 18 4.66 14.24 5.62
C GLY A 18 4.56 13.64 4.24
N GLY A 19 3.87 12.52 4.11
CA GLY A 19 3.73 11.83 2.84
C GLY A 19 2.36 11.99 2.20
N TRP A 20 2.14 11.23 1.16
CA TRP A 20 0.91 11.29 0.37
C TRP A 20 0.56 9.90 -0.13
N ALA A 21 -0.64 9.42 0.19
CA ALA A 21 -1.15 8.15 -0.32
C ALA A 21 -2.11 8.47 -1.46
N VAL A 22 -1.76 8.05 -2.67
CA VAL A 22 -2.49 8.40 -3.88
C VAL A 22 -3.18 7.15 -4.43
N LYS A 23 -4.47 7.27 -4.70
CA LYS A 23 -5.22 6.19 -5.33
C LYS A 23 -4.86 6.14 -6.81
N LEU A 24 -4.55 4.95 -7.29
CA LEU A 24 -4.26 4.75 -8.71
C LEU A 24 -5.53 4.36 -9.45
N LEU A 25 -5.71 4.90 -10.65
CA LEU A 25 -6.73 4.45 -11.58
C LEU A 25 -6.02 3.49 -12.53
N PRO A 26 -6.14 2.18 -12.33
CA PRO A 26 -5.29 1.24 -13.04
C PRO A 26 -5.63 1.17 -14.52
N SER A 27 -4.61 1.38 -15.34
CA SER A 27 -4.69 1.10 -16.77
C SER A 27 -4.24 -0.33 -17.05
N VAL A 28 -3.65 -0.99 -16.06
CA VAL A 28 -3.22 -2.38 -16.14
C VAL A 28 -3.89 -3.14 -15.01
N SER A 29 -4.61 -4.20 -15.37
CA SER A 29 -5.27 -5.03 -14.36
C SER A 29 -4.23 -5.69 -13.45
N GLY A 30 -4.48 -5.66 -12.16
CA GLY A 30 -3.61 -6.31 -11.18
C GLY A 30 -2.59 -5.42 -10.52
N LEU A 31 -2.44 -4.15 -10.97
CA LEU A 31 -1.56 -3.22 -10.28
C LEU A 31 -2.10 -2.95 -8.86
N PRO A 32 -1.20 -2.68 -7.90
CA PRO A 32 -1.64 -2.22 -6.59
C PRO A 32 -2.46 -0.95 -6.72
N ASP A 33 -3.41 -0.74 -5.82
CA ASP A 33 -4.38 0.34 -5.99
C ASP A 33 -3.94 1.68 -5.37
N ARG A 34 -2.80 1.72 -4.69
CA ARG A 34 -2.28 2.96 -4.09
C ARG A 34 -0.80 3.09 -4.33
N ILE A 35 -0.34 4.34 -4.45
CA ILE A 35 1.07 4.69 -4.32
C ILE A 35 1.22 5.50 -3.04
N VAL A 36 2.21 5.15 -2.23
CA VAL A 36 2.55 5.94 -1.05
C VAL A 36 3.89 6.61 -1.31
N LEU A 37 3.87 7.93 -1.21
CA LEU A 37 5.06 8.77 -1.39
C LEU A 37 5.45 9.31 -0.03
N LEU A 38 6.70 9.08 0.36
CA LEU A 38 7.21 9.56 1.65
C LEU A 38 8.42 10.46 1.43
N PRO A 39 8.71 11.34 2.41
CA PRO A 39 9.88 12.21 2.31
C PRO A 39 11.15 11.40 2.05
N GLY A 40 12.09 12.01 1.36
CA GLY A 40 13.33 11.33 1.01
C GLY A 40 13.26 10.53 -0.27
N GLY A 41 12.21 10.73 -1.06
CA GLY A 41 12.04 10.03 -2.33
C GLY A 41 11.63 8.58 -2.22
N ARG A 42 11.02 8.19 -1.10
CA ARG A 42 10.61 6.80 -0.87
C ARG A 42 9.25 6.55 -1.50
N ILE A 43 9.14 5.48 -2.27
CA ILE A 43 7.92 5.10 -2.97
C ILE A 43 7.55 3.67 -2.58
N PHE A 44 6.27 3.47 -2.26
CA PHE A 44 5.74 2.14 -1.97
C PHE A 44 4.45 1.94 -2.76
N PHE A 45 4.27 0.75 -3.31
CA PHE A 45 3.00 0.36 -3.91
C PHE A 45 2.21 -0.40 -2.86
N VAL A 46 0.94 -0.06 -2.68
CA VAL A 46 0.13 -0.63 -1.62
C VAL A 46 -1.19 -1.15 -2.20
N GLU A 47 -1.51 -2.38 -1.85
CA GLU A 47 -2.80 -2.98 -2.18
C GLU A 47 -3.63 -3.04 -0.91
N LEU A 48 -4.81 -2.42 -0.92
CA LEU A 48 -5.72 -2.47 0.23
C LEU A 48 -6.75 -3.55 0.01
N LYS A 49 -6.97 -4.36 1.02
CA LYS A 49 -7.96 -5.42 1.01
C LYS A 49 -8.80 -5.36 2.27
N SER A 50 -10.01 -5.92 2.22
CA SER A 50 -10.77 -6.15 3.44
C SER A 50 -10.10 -7.28 4.23
N PRO A 51 -10.37 -7.40 5.54
CA PRO A 51 -9.75 -8.47 6.33
C PRO A 51 -10.00 -9.88 5.81
N THR A 52 -11.10 -10.08 5.10
CA THR A 52 -11.43 -11.40 4.53
C THR A 52 -11.12 -11.48 3.04
N GLY A 53 -10.57 -10.41 2.46
CA GLY A 53 -10.26 -10.39 1.04
C GLY A 53 -8.98 -11.15 0.74
N THR A 54 -8.88 -11.67 -0.49
CA THR A 54 -7.70 -12.38 -0.95
C THR A 54 -7.15 -11.72 -2.20
N ILE A 55 -5.88 -11.98 -2.48
CA ILE A 55 -5.24 -11.47 -3.67
C ILE A 55 -5.53 -12.44 -4.82
N ALA A 56 -6.05 -11.91 -5.93
CA ALA A 56 -6.29 -12.73 -7.11
C ALA A 56 -4.97 -13.14 -7.76
N VAL A 57 -5.02 -14.25 -8.50
CA VAL A 57 -3.80 -14.76 -9.13
C VAL A 57 -3.15 -13.72 -10.03
N HIS A 58 -3.93 -13.01 -10.86
CA HIS A 58 -3.35 -12.02 -11.75
C HIS A 58 -2.71 -10.85 -10.99
N GLN A 59 -3.25 -10.51 -9.81
CA GLN A 59 -2.64 -9.49 -8.97
C GLN A 59 -1.28 -9.97 -8.45
N THR A 60 -1.20 -11.25 -8.05
CA THR A 60 0.06 -11.81 -7.58
C THR A 60 1.15 -11.71 -8.65
N VAL A 61 0.78 -12.01 -9.90
CA VAL A 61 1.73 -11.94 -11.01
C VAL A 61 2.22 -10.51 -11.23
N VAL A 62 1.28 -9.56 -11.29
CA VAL A 62 1.63 -8.16 -11.54
C VAL A 62 2.44 -7.58 -10.38
N HIS A 63 2.06 -7.90 -9.13
CA HIS A 63 2.82 -7.47 -7.95
C HIS A 63 4.25 -8.00 -8.02
N GLY A 64 4.42 -9.25 -8.48
CA GLY A 64 5.75 -9.84 -8.66
C GLY A 64 6.59 -9.07 -9.66
N ARG A 65 5.98 -8.62 -10.76
CA ARG A 65 6.70 -7.81 -11.74
C ARG A 65 7.19 -6.50 -11.15
N VAL A 66 6.33 -5.85 -10.35
CA VAL A 66 6.70 -4.59 -9.71
C VAL A 66 7.86 -4.82 -8.74
N ARG A 67 7.79 -5.88 -7.94
CA ARG A 67 8.86 -6.21 -7.00
C ARG A 67 10.17 -6.54 -7.71
N ASP A 68 10.09 -7.25 -8.84
CA ASP A 68 11.28 -7.63 -9.60
C ASP A 68 12.02 -6.42 -10.14
N LEU A 69 11.31 -5.31 -10.33
CA LEU A 69 11.92 -4.05 -10.77
C LEU A 69 12.50 -3.26 -9.60
N GLY A 70 12.38 -3.78 -8.39
CA GLY A 70 12.96 -3.15 -7.20
C GLY A 70 12.02 -2.27 -6.41
N PHE A 71 10.73 -2.28 -6.74
CA PHE A 71 9.75 -1.45 -6.02
C PHE A 71 9.01 -2.30 -4.99
N PRO A 72 8.93 -1.86 -3.72
CA PRO A 72 8.20 -2.63 -2.72
C PRO A 72 6.70 -2.61 -2.97
N VAL A 73 6.06 -3.75 -2.76
CA VAL A 73 4.61 -3.90 -2.82
C VAL A 73 4.15 -4.46 -1.49
N VAL A 74 3.21 -3.80 -0.87
CA VAL A 74 2.68 -4.15 0.46
C VAL A 74 1.20 -4.38 0.34
N VAL A 75 0.69 -5.41 1.02
CA VAL A 75 -0.75 -5.67 1.07
C VAL A 75 -1.21 -5.42 2.50
N LEU A 76 -2.17 -4.53 2.66
CA LEU A 76 -2.66 -4.14 3.99
C LEU A 76 -4.16 -4.36 4.05
N SER A 77 -4.62 -5.09 5.07
CA SER A 77 -6.02 -5.47 5.18
C SER A 77 -6.70 -5.02 6.47
N SER A 78 -6.02 -4.20 7.28
CA SER A 78 -6.64 -3.66 8.49
C SER A 78 -5.96 -2.36 8.90
N PRO A 79 -6.64 -1.52 9.68
CA PRO A 79 -5.99 -0.32 10.22
C PRO A 79 -4.78 -0.64 11.08
N ASP A 80 -4.83 -1.74 11.84
CA ASP A 80 -3.68 -2.16 12.65
C ASP A 80 -2.49 -2.52 11.77
N ALA A 81 -2.74 -3.22 10.65
CA ALA A 81 -1.66 -3.56 9.72
C ALA A 81 -1.02 -2.31 9.13
N VAL A 82 -1.81 -1.28 8.84
CA VAL A 82 -1.29 0.00 8.35
C VAL A 82 -0.32 0.60 9.38
N ARG A 83 -0.77 0.67 10.63
CA ARG A 83 0.05 1.27 11.68
C ARG A 83 1.35 0.49 11.90
N GLU A 84 1.26 -0.84 11.91
CA GLU A 84 2.45 -1.67 12.09
C GLU A 84 3.43 -1.51 10.94
N TRP A 85 2.91 -1.41 9.72
CA TRP A 85 3.77 -1.22 8.55
C TRP A 85 4.54 0.10 8.65
N VAL A 86 3.84 1.18 8.98
CA VAL A 86 4.48 2.49 9.06
C VAL A 86 5.51 2.53 10.19
N LYS A 87 5.20 1.89 11.33
CA LYS A 87 6.17 1.80 12.43
C LYS A 87 7.45 1.10 11.97
N GLY A 88 7.31 0.04 11.18
CA GLY A 88 8.46 -0.65 10.63
C GLY A 88 9.32 0.24 9.75
N LEU A 89 8.68 1.12 8.97
CA LEU A 89 9.40 2.06 8.12
C LEU A 89 10.16 3.09 8.97
N ASP A 90 9.57 3.53 10.08
CA ASP A 90 10.23 4.48 10.97
C ASP A 90 11.51 3.88 11.55
N LEU A 91 11.50 2.57 11.83
CA LEU A 91 12.68 1.89 12.37
C LEU A 91 13.79 1.72 11.33
N GLU A 92 13.43 1.67 10.06
CA GLU A 92 14.40 1.51 8.98
C GLU A 92 15.11 2.81 8.64
N GLY A 93 14.52 3.87 9.01
CA GLY A 93 15.13 5.03 8.61
C GLY A 93 14.80 6.33 8.81
#